data_7949afb14f8755be95483cb567f266cc
#
_entry.id   7949afb14f8755be95483cb567f266cc
#
_cell.length_a   1.000
_cell.length_b   1.000
_cell.length_c   1.000
_cell.angle_alpha   90.00
_cell.angle_beta   90.00
_cell.angle_gamma   90.00
#
_symmetry.space_group_name_H-M   'P 1'
#
loop_
_entity.id
_entity.type
_entity.pdbx_description
1 polymer ?
#
loop_
_entity_poly.entity_id
_entity_poly.type
_entity_poly.pdbx_seq_one_letter_code
_entity_poly.pdbx_strand_id
1 'polypeptide(L)'
;ISYIGYVNQETKGGDVTLQEDMKSLNEVVVIGYGTQKKGDITSAITSVKAEDFSQGNIHDAGDLIKGKVAGLTISNGSGDPSVTSAIRLRGVISLSGSNTPLVLVDGIEGDMSTVAPEDIESIDVLKDASAAAIYGTRGAAGVIIITTKSGRRDTNTTVNYSGYASIASFANKLDMMDGSDIRNGLTNFTDKGYDTDWLDAVTRTAFTHNHNISITGGNKTTSYNADFTYRNQQGVFLKTYSDEMRFNAGLSHYMLNDIVKLQFNIMKKNHKNGPVDAAGTQIYRQAIMRNPTEPIYNSDGTYYENMSINYYMNPIALLNEHTGEYKTEQTRMTGNI
;
A
#
# COMPACT_ATOMS: atom_id res chain seq x y z
N ILE A 1 -13.76 -32.20 2.63
CA ILE A 1 -15.05 -31.65 2.23
C ILE A 1 -15.12 -30.25 2.79
N SER A 2 -15.40 -29.28 1.92
CA SER A 2 -15.59 -27.87 2.30
C SER A 2 -16.96 -27.44 1.82
N TYR A 3 -17.75 -26.84 2.70
CA TYR A 3 -19.04 -26.26 2.37
C TYR A 3 -19.23 -24.93 3.11
N ILE A 4 -19.84 -23.94 2.47
CA ILE A 4 -19.99 -22.59 3.06
C ILE A 4 -20.85 -22.67 4.33
N GLY A 5 -20.33 -22.15 5.45
CA GLY A 5 -21.00 -22.17 6.75
C GLY A 5 -20.76 -23.43 7.58
N TYR A 6 -19.88 -24.31 7.15
CA TYR A 6 -19.52 -25.53 7.86
C TYR A 6 -18.01 -25.65 8.04
N VAL A 7 -17.59 -26.29 9.12
CA VAL A 7 -16.16 -26.54 9.40
C VAL A 7 -15.60 -27.48 8.36
N ASN A 8 -14.43 -27.14 7.78
CA ASN A 8 -13.73 -27.99 6.84
C ASN A 8 -13.35 -29.31 7.51
N GLN A 9 -13.72 -30.44 6.91
CA GLN A 9 -13.41 -31.77 7.40
C GLN A 9 -12.67 -32.60 6.35
N GLU A 10 -11.57 -33.24 6.77
CA GLU A 10 -10.89 -34.23 5.98
C GLU A 10 -11.49 -35.64 6.28
N THR A 11 -11.91 -36.34 5.24
CA THR A 11 -12.47 -37.68 5.37
C THR A 11 -11.91 -38.62 4.31
N LYS A 12 -11.76 -39.87 4.69
CA LYS A 12 -11.27 -40.95 3.76
C LYS A 12 -12.41 -41.64 3.00
N GLY A 13 -13.64 -41.14 3.06
CA GLY A 13 -14.84 -41.65 2.44
C GLY A 13 -15.89 -42.10 3.49
N GLY A 14 -17.17 -42.22 3.07
CA GLY A 14 -18.30 -42.53 3.94
C GLY A 14 -19.23 -41.32 4.15
N ASP A 15 -20.31 -41.55 4.92
CA ASP A 15 -21.23 -40.47 5.28
C ASP A 15 -20.56 -39.48 6.23
N VAL A 16 -20.63 -38.18 5.90
CA VAL A 16 -20.02 -37.10 6.68
C VAL A 16 -21.11 -36.20 7.21
N THR A 17 -21.19 -36.10 8.50
CA THR A 17 -22.05 -35.10 9.16
C THR A 17 -21.29 -33.77 9.21
N LEU A 18 -21.76 -32.79 8.46
CA LEU A 18 -21.20 -31.44 8.48
C LEU A 18 -21.54 -30.75 9.80
N GLN A 19 -20.53 -30.18 10.46
CA GLN A 19 -20.72 -29.35 11.65
C GLN A 19 -20.76 -27.89 11.25
N GLU A 20 -21.80 -27.18 11.67
CA GLU A 20 -21.93 -25.75 11.41
C GLU A 20 -20.75 -24.98 12.01
N ASP A 21 -20.16 -24.08 11.22
CA ASP A 21 -19.12 -23.18 11.71
C ASP A 21 -19.75 -21.99 12.47
N MET A 22 -20.11 -22.27 13.71
CA MET A 22 -20.68 -21.28 14.62
C MET A 22 -19.75 -20.08 14.89
N LYS A 23 -18.44 -20.21 14.66
CA LYS A 23 -17.49 -19.11 14.78
C LYS A 23 -17.65 -18.09 13.64
N SER A 24 -17.88 -18.56 12.41
CA SER A 24 -18.11 -17.70 11.26
C SER A 24 -19.41 -16.88 11.38
N LEU A 25 -20.47 -17.45 11.97
CA LEU A 25 -21.76 -16.79 12.14
C LEU A 25 -21.77 -15.73 13.26
N ASN A 26 -20.90 -15.85 14.23
CA ASN A 26 -20.77 -14.89 15.34
C ASN A 26 -19.69 -13.82 15.09
N GLU A 27 -19.09 -13.81 13.92
CA GLU A 27 -18.10 -12.81 13.53
C GLU A 27 -18.73 -11.42 13.47
N VAL A 28 -18.14 -10.48 14.19
CA VAL A 28 -18.64 -9.11 14.28
C VAL A 28 -17.88 -8.25 13.29
N VAL A 29 -18.61 -7.57 12.42
CA VAL A 29 -18.06 -6.62 11.45
C VAL A 29 -18.38 -5.20 11.90
N VAL A 30 -17.39 -4.34 11.86
CA VAL A 30 -17.59 -2.91 12.16
C VAL A 30 -18.30 -2.26 10.96
N ILE A 31 -19.48 -1.67 11.20
CA ILE A 31 -20.23 -0.93 10.20
C ILE A 31 -20.62 0.43 10.77
N GLY A 32 -20.25 1.50 10.07
CA GLY A 32 -20.65 2.86 10.38
C GLY A 32 -20.45 3.24 11.84
N TYR A 33 -21.53 3.34 12.59
CA TYR A 33 -21.55 3.75 13.99
C TYR A 33 -21.70 2.58 14.97
N GLY A 34 -21.42 1.34 14.55
CA GLY A 34 -21.57 0.19 15.43
C GLY A 34 -20.97 -1.08 14.86
N THR A 35 -21.20 -2.17 15.58
CA THR A 35 -20.77 -3.51 15.19
C THR A 35 -22.02 -4.37 14.95
N GLN A 36 -22.04 -5.14 13.85
CA GLN A 36 -23.08 -6.13 13.55
C GLN A 36 -22.48 -7.51 13.35
N LYS A 37 -23.25 -8.54 13.67
CA LYS A 37 -22.83 -9.90 13.37
C LYS A 37 -22.86 -10.12 11.86
N LYS A 38 -21.85 -10.76 11.32
CA LYS A 38 -21.71 -11.05 9.87
C LYS A 38 -22.94 -11.79 9.31
N GLY A 39 -23.55 -12.65 10.10
CA GLY A 39 -24.78 -13.38 9.75
C GLY A 39 -26.02 -12.51 9.59
N ASP A 40 -26.05 -11.33 10.22
CA ASP A 40 -27.17 -10.39 10.19
C ASP A 40 -27.04 -9.39 9.01
N ILE A 41 -25.91 -9.40 8.32
CA ILE A 41 -25.61 -8.48 7.24
C ILE A 41 -26.00 -9.12 5.91
N THR A 42 -27.06 -8.62 5.30
CA THR A 42 -27.58 -9.10 3.99
C THR A 42 -26.79 -8.56 2.78
N SER A 43 -25.81 -7.68 3.00
CA SER A 43 -25.03 -7.03 1.96
C SER A 43 -23.71 -7.75 1.68
N ALA A 44 -23.18 -7.61 0.45
CA ALA A 44 -21.94 -8.24 0.01
C ALA A 44 -20.71 -7.60 0.68
N ILE A 45 -20.40 -8.03 1.90
CA ILE A 45 -19.17 -7.67 2.61
C ILE A 45 -18.15 -8.78 2.44
N THR A 46 -16.92 -8.40 2.11
CA THR A 46 -15.78 -9.32 2.12
C THR A 46 -14.80 -8.86 3.19
N SER A 47 -14.56 -9.72 4.17
CA SER A 47 -13.60 -9.50 5.24
C SER A 47 -12.33 -10.30 4.94
N VAL A 48 -11.18 -9.66 5.07
CA VAL A 48 -9.85 -10.29 4.96
C VAL A 48 -9.13 -10.03 6.27
N LYS A 49 -8.73 -11.09 6.95
CA LYS A 49 -8.05 -11.04 8.25
C LYS A 49 -6.54 -11.09 8.10
N ALA A 50 -5.82 -10.73 9.16
CA ALA A 50 -4.36 -10.72 9.19
C ALA A 50 -3.74 -12.07 8.78
N GLU A 51 -4.37 -13.19 9.12
CA GLU A 51 -3.94 -14.55 8.73
C GLU A 51 -4.00 -14.82 7.22
N ASP A 52 -4.90 -14.11 6.53
CA ASP A 52 -5.12 -14.23 5.10
C ASP A 52 -4.37 -13.17 4.28
N PHE A 53 -3.64 -12.25 4.90
CA PHE A 53 -2.97 -11.17 4.19
C PHE A 53 -1.88 -11.67 3.25
N SER A 54 -1.70 -10.96 2.15
CA SER A 54 -0.60 -11.22 1.21
C SER A 54 0.73 -10.98 1.90
N GLN A 55 1.69 -11.86 1.64
CA GLN A 55 3.04 -11.78 2.18
C GLN A 55 3.99 -11.18 1.14
N GLY A 56 5.08 -10.58 1.58
CA GLY A 56 6.11 -10.04 0.70
C GLY A 56 6.43 -8.57 0.96
N ASN A 57 6.87 -7.86 -0.06
CA ASN A 57 7.11 -6.42 0.01
C ASN A 57 5.78 -5.68 -0.08
N ILE A 58 5.15 -5.46 1.06
CA ILE A 58 3.87 -4.77 1.19
C ILE A 58 4.11 -3.27 1.27
N HIS A 59 3.58 -2.52 0.32
CA HIS A 59 3.74 -1.07 0.27
C HIS A 59 2.72 -0.33 1.13
N ASP A 60 1.44 -0.70 1.02
CA ASP A 60 0.33 -0.14 1.79
C ASP A 60 -0.71 -1.22 2.10
N ALA A 61 -1.77 -0.84 2.81
CA ALA A 61 -2.85 -1.76 3.18
C ALA A 61 -3.55 -2.39 1.96
N GLY A 62 -3.51 -1.76 0.79
CA GLY A 62 -4.07 -2.32 -0.44
C GLY A 62 -3.36 -3.61 -0.85
N ASP A 63 -2.04 -3.64 -0.78
CA ASP A 63 -1.27 -4.83 -1.18
C ASP A 63 -1.62 -6.06 -0.34
N LEU A 64 -2.04 -5.89 0.92
CA LEU A 64 -2.46 -7.00 1.78
C LEU A 64 -3.65 -7.77 1.23
N ILE A 65 -4.57 -7.07 0.54
CA ILE A 65 -5.83 -7.63 0.03
C ILE A 65 -5.85 -7.78 -1.49
N LYS A 66 -4.73 -7.51 -2.16
CA LYS A 66 -4.61 -7.64 -3.62
C LYS A 66 -4.90 -9.06 -4.07
N GLY A 67 -5.86 -9.21 -5.00
CA GLY A 67 -6.29 -10.50 -5.52
C GLY A 67 -7.20 -11.33 -4.59
N LYS A 68 -7.50 -10.85 -3.36
CA LYS A 68 -8.32 -11.59 -2.38
C LYS A 68 -9.79 -11.17 -2.36
N VAL A 69 -10.11 -10.01 -2.91
CA VAL A 69 -11.46 -9.46 -2.91
C VAL A 69 -11.99 -9.36 -4.33
N ALA A 70 -13.02 -10.17 -4.64
CA ALA A 70 -13.64 -10.14 -5.96
C ALA A 70 -14.23 -8.76 -6.29
N GLY A 71 -13.93 -8.24 -7.49
CA GLY A 71 -14.35 -6.92 -7.95
C GLY A 71 -13.49 -5.76 -7.44
N LEU A 72 -12.47 -6.01 -6.63
CA LEU A 72 -11.48 -5.03 -6.20
C LEU A 72 -10.23 -5.13 -7.09
N THR A 73 -9.88 -4.02 -7.73
CA THR A 73 -8.65 -3.91 -8.51
C THR A 73 -7.68 -2.98 -7.78
N ILE A 74 -6.48 -3.47 -7.54
CA ILE A 74 -5.40 -2.73 -6.91
C ILE A 74 -4.21 -2.75 -7.85
N SER A 75 -3.76 -1.57 -8.26
CA SER A 75 -2.62 -1.42 -9.16
C SER A 75 -1.59 -0.47 -8.57
N ASN A 76 -0.34 -0.92 -8.58
CA ASN A 76 0.81 -0.11 -8.24
C ASN A 76 1.38 0.39 -9.56
N GLY A 77 1.09 1.65 -9.89
CA GLY A 77 1.29 2.20 -11.23
C GLY A 77 2.73 2.57 -11.58
N SER A 78 3.66 2.55 -10.62
CA SER A 78 5.04 2.96 -10.88
C SER A 78 6.04 2.22 -9.98
N GLY A 79 7.31 2.21 -10.37
CA GLY A 79 8.41 1.76 -9.51
C GLY A 79 8.86 2.81 -8.49
N ASP A 80 8.11 3.89 -8.33
CA ASP A 80 8.33 4.94 -7.33
C ASP A 80 7.69 4.54 -6.01
N PRO A 81 8.46 4.38 -4.92
CA PRO A 81 7.96 3.97 -3.64
C PRO A 81 7.11 5.02 -2.91
N SER A 82 7.00 6.22 -3.44
CA SER A 82 6.15 7.29 -2.87
C SER A 82 4.70 7.25 -3.37
N VAL A 83 4.45 6.51 -4.45
CA VAL A 83 3.12 6.43 -5.07
C VAL A 83 2.28 5.37 -4.37
N THR A 84 1.14 5.77 -3.82
CA THR A 84 0.18 4.86 -3.21
C THR A 84 -0.56 4.02 -4.24
N SER A 85 -1.01 2.84 -3.83
CA SER A 85 -1.79 1.94 -4.68
C SER A 85 -3.07 2.60 -5.19
N ALA A 86 -3.30 2.54 -6.48
CA ALA A 86 -4.57 2.95 -7.07
C ALA A 86 -5.62 1.85 -6.90
N ILE A 87 -6.73 2.18 -6.24
CA ILE A 87 -7.78 1.24 -5.85
C ILE A 87 -9.07 1.56 -6.58
N ARG A 88 -9.68 0.54 -7.16
CA ARG A 88 -11.00 0.64 -7.80
C ARG A 88 -11.86 -0.55 -7.40
N LEU A 89 -13.11 -0.27 -7.06
CA LEU A 89 -14.08 -1.28 -6.74
C LEU A 89 -15.18 -1.29 -7.81
N ARG A 90 -15.39 -2.45 -8.46
CA ARG A 90 -16.37 -2.65 -9.55
C ARG A 90 -16.22 -1.72 -10.77
N GLY A 91 -15.02 -1.17 -10.97
CA GLY A 91 -14.70 -0.34 -12.14
C GLY A 91 -14.96 1.14 -11.97
N VAL A 92 -15.19 1.84 -13.09
CA VAL A 92 -15.44 3.30 -13.12
C VAL A 92 -16.93 3.54 -13.00
N ILE A 93 -17.34 4.24 -11.96
CA ILE A 93 -18.76 4.56 -11.68
C ILE A 93 -19.13 6.01 -12.04
N SER A 94 -18.13 6.87 -12.17
CA SER A 94 -18.32 8.28 -12.48
C SER A 94 -17.29 8.77 -13.49
N LEU A 95 -17.71 9.58 -14.45
CA LEU A 95 -16.83 10.23 -15.42
C LEU A 95 -16.18 11.51 -14.87
N SER A 96 -16.80 12.14 -13.90
CA SER A 96 -16.36 13.44 -13.34
C SER A 96 -16.12 13.41 -11.82
N GLY A 97 -16.60 12.39 -11.13
CA GLY A 97 -16.44 12.21 -9.68
C GLY A 97 -15.30 11.25 -9.33
N SER A 98 -15.01 11.14 -8.02
CA SER A 98 -14.04 10.16 -7.52
C SER A 98 -14.53 8.73 -7.76
N ASN A 99 -13.65 7.88 -8.27
CA ASN A 99 -13.87 6.45 -8.42
C ASN A 99 -13.09 5.63 -7.36
N THR A 100 -12.50 6.33 -6.38
CA THR A 100 -11.76 5.70 -5.28
C THR A 100 -12.74 5.38 -4.14
N PRO A 101 -12.74 4.16 -3.60
CA PRO A 101 -13.54 3.82 -2.42
C PRO A 101 -13.20 4.72 -1.23
N LEU A 102 -14.19 4.98 -0.38
CA LEU A 102 -13.97 5.63 0.90
C LEU A 102 -13.19 4.69 1.82
N VAL A 103 -12.08 5.16 2.35
CA VAL A 103 -11.27 4.39 3.30
C VAL A 103 -11.51 4.91 4.71
N LEU A 104 -11.84 4.01 5.62
CA LEU A 104 -12.01 4.31 7.05
C LEU A 104 -10.98 3.50 7.85
N VAL A 105 -10.31 4.16 8.76
CA VAL A 105 -9.39 3.54 9.71
C VAL A 105 -9.96 3.72 11.11
N ASP A 106 -10.35 2.64 11.76
CA ASP A 106 -11.03 2.62 13.06
C ASP A 106 -12.24 3.58 13.09
N GLY A 107 -13.02 3.58 11.99
CA GLY A 107 -14.22 4.41 11.82
C GLY A 107 -13.99 5.86 11.39
N ILE A 108 -12.75 6.30 11.22
CA ILE A 108 -12.39 7.66 10.81
C ILE A 108 -11.76 7.64 9.42
N GLU A 109 -12.12 8.60 8.58
CA GLU A 109 -11.59 8.72 7.23
C GLU A 109 -10.06 8.83 7.20
N GLY A 110 -9.46 8.08 6.29
CA GLY A 110 -8.04 8.03 6.01
C GLY A 110 -7.79 7.51 4.59
N ASP A 111 -6.58 7.03 4.37
CA ASP A 111 -6.18 6.36 3.14
C ASP A 111 -5.44 5.05 3.44
N MET A 112 -5.09 4.28 2.41
CA MET A 112 -4.41 3.00 2.57
C MET A 112 -3.01 3.11 3.17
N SER A 113 -2.40 4.29 3.10
CA SER A 113 -1.09 4.57 3.68
C SER A 113 -1.18 5.13 5.12
N THR A 114 -2.38 5.30 5.65
CA THR A 114 -2.59 5.88 6.98
C THR A 114 -2.02 4.98 8.08
N VAL A 115 -2.18 3.67 7.95
CA VAL A 115 -1.76 2.68 8.95
C VAL A 115 -0.65 1.81 8.40
N ALA A 116 0.28 1.39 9.25
CA ALA A 116 1.26 0.38 8.87
C ALA A 116 0.57 -0.96 8.59
N PRO A 117 0.93 -1.67 7.51
CA PRO A 117 0.35 -2.98 7.20
C PRO A 117 0.44 -3.96 8.38
N GLU A 118 1.50 -3.89 9.16
CA GLU A 118 1.76 -4.74 10.33
C GLU A 118 0.78 -4.50 11.47
N ASP A 119 0.14 -3.32 11.53
CA ASP A 119 -0.79 -2.93 12.60
C ASP A 119 -2.24 -3.26 12.27
N ILE A 120 -2.50 -3.82 11.09
CA ILE A 120 -3.86 -4.12 10.63
C ILE A 120 -4.29 -5.49 11.17
N GLU A 121 -5.48 -5.54 11.77
CA GLU A 121 -6.14 -6.77 12.21
C GLU A 121 -7.03 -7.35 11.13
N SER A 122 -7.86 -6.48 10.48
CA SER A 122 -8.74 -6.87 9.38
C SER A 122 -9.02 -5.73 8.42
N ILE A 123 -9.38 -6.09 7.20
CA ILE A 123 -9.87 -5.16 6.18
C ILE A 123 -11.20 -5.67 5.67
N ASP A 124 -12.26 -4.87 5.87
CA ASP A 124 -13.61 -5.16 5.42
C ASP A 124 -13.95 -4.30 4.21
N VAL A 125 -14.39 -4.94 3.13
CA VAL A 125 -14.75 -4.26 1.88
C VAL A 125 -16.24 -4.34 1.65
N LEU A 126 -16.93 -3.19 1.74
CA LEU A 126 -18.35 -3.01 1.49
C LEU A 126 -18.53 -2.67 0.01
N LYS A 127 -19.02 -3.64 -0.74
CA LYS A 127 -19.10 -3.54 -2.21
C LYS A 127 -20.42 -2.95 -2.70
N ASP A 128 -21.49 -3.11 -1.93
CA ASP A 128 -22.84 -2.72 -2.34
C ASP A 128 -23.21 -1.33 -1.85
N ALA A 129 -23.98 -0.62 -2.66
CA ALA A 129 -24.49 0.70 -2.30
C ALA A 129 -25.35 0.67 -1.02
N SER A 130 -26.03 -0.44 -0.74
CA SER A 130 -26.80 -0.62 0.50
C SER A 130 -25.93 -0.66 1.74
N ALA A 131 -24.80 -1.38 1.67
CA ALA A 131 -23.81 -1.41 2.76
C ALA A 131 -23.10 -0.07 2.92
N ALA A 132 -22.88 0.64 1.82
CA ALA A 132 -22.25 1.94 1.79
C ALA A 132 -23.20 3.12 2.09
N ALA A 133 -24.52 2.89 2.09
CA ALA A 133 -25.54 3.94 2.27
C ALA A 133 -25.39 4.73 3.58
N ILE A 134 -24.87 4.08 4.64
CA ILE A 134 -24.58 4.72 5.93
C ILE A 134 -23.58 5.89 5.76
N TYR A 135 -22.70 5.81 4.74
CA TYR A 135 -21.67 6.81 4.46
C TYR A 135 -22.08 7.84 3.41
N GLY A 136 -23.37 7.78 2.97
CA GLY A 136 -23.94 8.70 1.99
C GLY A 136 -23.26 8.63 0.63
N THR A 137 -23.23 9.75 -0.09
CA THR A 137 -22.64 9.84 -1.44
C THR A 137 -21.16 9.53 -1.48
N ARG A 138 -20.44 9.67 -0.38
CA ARG A 138 -19.02 9.35 -0.27
C ARG A 138 -18.75 7.85 -0.35
N GLY A 139 -19.72 7.02 0.05
CA GLY A 139 -19.65 5.57 -0.07
C GLY A 139 -20.07 5.03 -1.44
N ALA A 140 -20.42 5.87 -2.42
CA ALA A 140 -20.93 5.43 -3.72
C ALA A 140 -19.94 4.53 -4.49
N ALA A 141 -18.61 4.79 -4.37
CA ALA A 141 -17.56 3.96 -4.95
C ALA A 141 -17.19 2.72 -4.10
N GLY A 142 -17.99 2.45 -3.04
CA GLY A 142 -17.71 1.44 -2.03
C GLY A 142 -16.97 1.99 -0.83
N VAL A 143 -16.85 1.17 0.21
CA VAL A 143 -16.18 1.55 1.46
C VAL A 143 -15.22 0.44 1.86
N ILE A 144 -14.02 0.84 2.26
CA ILE A 144 -12.99 -0.05 2.80
C ILE A 144 -12.78 0.35 4.26
N ILE A 145 -13.01 -0.58 5.17
CA ILE A 145 -12.85 -0.36 6.60
C ILE A 145 -11.61 -1.13 7.06
N ILE A 146 -10.65 -0.41 7.58
CA ILE A 146 -9.43 -0.95 8.16
C ILE A 146 -9.59 -0.93 9.67
N THR A 147 -9.48 -2.10 10.30
CA THR A 147 -9.46 -2.24 11.75
C THR A 147 -8.04 -2.50 12.19
N THR A 148 -7.55 -1.67 13.12
CA THR A 148 -6.18 -1.83 13.65
C THR A 148 -6.16 -2.81 14.83
N LYS A 149 -5.00 -3.44 15.04
CA LYS A 149 -4.75 -4.29 16.18
C LYS A 149 -4.92 -3.51 17.48
N SER A 150 -5.66 -4.05 18.40
CA SER A 150 -5.89 -3.46 19.71
C SER A 150 -5.39 -4.36 20.83
N GLY A 151 -5.09 -3.77 21.99
CA GLY A 151 -4.77 -4.56 23.18
C GLY A 151 -5.95 -5.41 23.63
N ARG A 152 -5.68 -6.61 24.15
CA ARG A 152 -6.69 -7.51 24.69
C ARG A 152 -6.66 -7.46 26.21
N ARG A 153 -7.84 -7.48 26.83
CA ARG A 153 -7.96 -7.56 28.29
C ARG A 153 -7.54 -8.94 28.81
N ASP A 154 -7.10 -8.97 30.07
CA ASP A 154 -6.72 -10.18 30.79
C ASP A 154 -5.66 -11.04 30.07
N THR A 155 -4.71 -10.34 29.43
CA THR A 155 -3.60 -10.96 28.71
C THR A 155 -2.27 -10.45 29.24
N ASN A 156 -1.30 -11.35 29.31
CA ASN A 156 0.07 -10.96 29.64
C ASN A 156 0.62 -10.00 28.60
N THR A 157 1.50 -9.11 29.02
CA THR A 157 2.25 -8.26 28.12
C THR A 157 3.10 -9.09 27.18
N THR A 158 2.92 -8.90 25.90
CA THR A 158 3.73 -9.53 24.85
C THR A 158 4.45 -8.47 24.04
N VAL A 159 5.71 -8.74 23.70
CA VAL A 159 6.52 -7.93 22.83
C VAL A 159 6.80 -8.76 21.58
N ASN A 160 6.45 -8.23 20.42
CA ASN A 160 6.70 -8.88 19.15
C ASN A 160 7.61 -7.99 18.30
N TYR A 161 8.54 -8.62 17.62
CA TYR A 161 9.33 -7.99 16.58
C TYR A 161 9.06 -8.70 15.26
N SER A 162 8.81 -7.93 14.22
CA SER A 162 8.74 -8.42 12.84
C SER A 162 9.57 -7.53 11.93
N GLY A 163 10.16 -8.13 10.92
CA GLY A 163 10.94 -7.37 9.94
C GLY A 163 11.23 -8.19 8.72
N TYR A 164 11.48 -7.49 7.62
CA TYR A 164 11.89 -8.10 6.37
C TYR A 164 12.89 -7.21 5.63
N ALA A 165 13.65 -7.84 4.75
CA ALA A 165 14.47 -7.16 3.76
C ALA A 165 14.09 -7.71 2.38
N SER A 166 14.05 -6.85 1.38
CA SER A 166 13.74 -7.24 0.00
C SER A 166 14.60 -6.48 -1.00
N ILE A 167 14.78 -7.09 -2.16
CA ILE A 167 15.41 -6.48 -3.34
C ILE A 167 14.39 -6.46 -4.47
N ALA A 168 14.39 -5.39 -5.25
CA ALA A 168 13.54 -5.24 -6.40
C ALA A 168 14.35 -4.75 -7.61
N SER A 169 14.04 -5.29 -8.78
CA SER A 169 14.61 -4.86 -10.05
C SER A 169 13.53 -4.90 -11.13
N PHE A 170 13.81 -4.32 -12.28
CA PHE A 170 12.90 -4.48 -13.41
C PHE A 170 12.79 -5.96 -13.81
N ALA A 171 11.58 -6.48 -13.83
CA ALA A 171 11.32 -7.87 -14.25
C ALA A 171 11.54 -8.04 -15.76
N ASN A 172 11.09 -7.04 -16.54
CA ASN A 172 11.27 -7.01 -17.98
C ASN A 172 11.68 -5.59 -18.38
N LYS A 173 12.83 -5.44 -19.02
CA LYS A 173 13.22 -4.22 -19.70
C LYS A 173 12.69 -4.27 -21.15
N LEU A 174 12.31 -3.12 -21.68
CA LEU A 174 12.02 -3.00 -23.11
C LEU A 174 13.30 -3.31 -23.88
N ASP A 175 13.16 -4.06 -24.96
CA ASP A 175 14.22 -4.24 -25.94
C ASP A 175 14.35 -2.93 -26.74
N MET A 176 15.36 -2.16 -26.41
CA MET A 176 15.59 -0.82 -26.98
C MET A 176 16.62 -0.90 -28.07
N MET A 177 16.51 -0.01 -29.07
CA MET A 177 17.55 0.15 -30.08
C MET A 177 18.86 0.54 -29.39
N ASP A 178 19.96 -0.05 -29.86
CA ASP A 178 21.32 0.26 -29.47
C ASP A 178 22.06 1.10 -30.54
N GLY A 179 23.31 1.42 -30.28
CA GLY A 179 24.15 2.17 -31.25
C GLY A 179 24.38 1.42 -32.55
N SER A 180 24.34 0.09 -32.55
CA SER A 180 24.51 -0.72 -33.75
C SER A 180 23.31 -0.62 -34.67
N ASP A 181 22.11 -0.56 -34.14
CA ASP A 181 20.86 -0.38 -34.91
C ASP A 181 20.85 0.95 -35.65
N ILE A 182 21.33 2.02 -34.99
CA ILE A 182 21.47 3.35 -35.63
C ILE A 182 22.48 3.28 -36.78
N ARG A 183 23.64 2.68 -36.56
CA ARG A 183 24.68 2.55 -37.56
C ARG A 183 24.27 1.68 -38.76
N ASN A 184 23.39 0.70 -38.49
CA ASN A 184 22.81 -0.14 -39.53
C ASN A 184 21.65 0.52 -40.30
N GLY A 185 21.32 1.78 -39.97
CA GLY A 185 20.33 2.58 -40.70
C GLY A 185 18.87 2.23 -40.39
N LEU A 186 18.58 1.62 -39.22
CA LEU A 186 17.21 1.33 -38.82
C LEU A 186 16.39 2.58 -38.50
N THR A 187 17.04 3.73 -38.31
CA THR A 187 16.38 5.01 -38.04
C THR A 187 17.10 6.17 -38.72
N ASN A 188 16.45 7.34 -38.73
CA ASN A 188 17.02 8.60 -39.22
C ASN A 188 17.81 9.38 -38.14
N PHE A 189 18.12 8.76 -37.00
CA PHE A 189 18.94 9.40 -35.98
C PHE A 189 20.40 9.57 -36.50
N THR A 190 21.00 10.69 -36.15
CA THR A 190 22.43 10.92 -36.43
C THR A 190 23.26 10.13 -35.42
N ASP A 191 24.18 9.31 -35.89
CA ASP A 191 25.16 8.64 -35.02
C ASP A 191 26.09 9.67 -34.39
N LYS A 192 26.18 9.67 -33.06
CA LYS A 192 27.05 10.53 -32.25
C LYS A 192 28.30 9.78 -31.74
N GLY A 193 28.45 8.52 -32.10
CA GLY A 193 29.64 7.74 -31.81
C GLY A 193 29.66 7.02 -30.44
N TYR A 194 28.57 7.09 -29.67
CA TYR A 194 28.46 6.42 -28.37
C TYR A 194 27.54 5.19 -28.46
N ASP A 195 27.41 4.49 -27.34
CA ASP A 195 26.48 3.39 -27.18
C ASP A 195 26.00 3.38 -25.70
N THR A 196 24.96 4.14 -25.45
CA THR A 196 24.46 4.42 -24.09
C THR A 196 23.15 3.68 -23.85
N ASP A 197 23.14 2.73 -22.91
CA ASP A 197 21.90 2.18 -22.36
C ASP A 197 21.31 3.20 -21.38
N TRP A 198 20.43 4.06 -21.89
CA TRP A 198 19.78 5.10 -21.11
C TRP A 198 18.88 4.55 -20.02
N LEU A 199 18.24 3.39 -20.24
CA LEU A 199 17.37 2.79 -19.25
C LEU A 199 18.18 2.21 -18.09
N ASP A 200 19.30 1.57 -18.38
CA ASP A 200 20.21 1.07 -17.34
C ASP A 200 20.84 2.22 -16.54
N ALA A 201 21.21 3.30 -17.23
CA ALA A 201 21.83 4.47 -16.61
C ALA A 201 20.93 5.17 -15.58
N VAL A 202 19.61 5.04 -15.65
CA VAL A 202 18.66 5.67 -14.70
C VAL A 202 18.08 4.69 -13.67
N THR A 203 18.42 3.40 -13.76
CA THR A 203 17.84 2.35 -12.90
C THR A 203 18.87 1.72 -11.98
N ARG A 204 18.38 1.03 -10.96
CA ARG A 204 19.18 0.25 -10.03
C ARG A 204 18.41 -0.96 -9.52
N THR A 205 19.12 -1.90 -8.92
CA THR A 205 18.53 -2.85 -8.00
C THR A 205 18.23 -2.12 -6.69
N ALA A 206 16.96 -2.04 -6.34
CA ALA A 206 16.46 -1.32 -5.18
C ALA A 206 16.45 -2.22 -3.95
N PHE A 207 16.77 -1.66 -2.79
CA PHE A 207 16.77 -2.36 -1.51
C PHE A 207 15.69 -1.77 -0.59
N THR A 208 14.95 -2.63 0.08
CA THR A 208 13.95 -2.25 1.09
C THR A 208 14.20 -3.01 2.37
N HIS A 209 14.10 -2.35 3.51
CA HIS A 209 13.99 -3.01 4.80
C HIS A 209 12.90 -2.38 5.65
N ASN A 210 12.28 -3.22 6.46
CA ASN A 210 11.21 -2.85 7.37
C ASN A 210 11.42 -3.50 8.73
N HIS A 211 11.17 -2.74 9.79
CA HIS A 211 11.27 -3.19 11.17
C HIS A 211 10.03 -2.71 11.93
N ASN A 212 9.34 -3.61 12.56
CA ASN A 212 8.21 -3.30 13.43
C ASN A 212 8.44 -3.94 14.81
N ILE A 213 8.20 -3.16 15.85
CA ILE A 213 8.18 -3.62 17.24
C ILE A 213 6.82 -3.27 17.80
N SER A 214 6.11 -4.26 18.33
CA SER A 214 4.81 -4.06 18.95
C SER A 214 4.76 -4.63 20.37
N ILE A 215 4.07 -3.91 21.24
CA ILE A 215 3.80 -4.29 22.63
C ILE A 215 2.30 -4.29 22.83
N THR A 216 1.76 -5.40 23.27
CA THR A 216 0.33 -5.53 23.58
C THR A 216 0.13 -6.20 24.92
N GLY A 217 -0.93 -5.83 25.63
CA GLY A 217 -1.27 -6.45 26.92
C GLY A 217 -2.50 -5.84 27.54
N GLY A 218 -2.86 -6.35 28.71
CA GLY A 218 -3.96 -5.78 29.48
C GLY A 218 -4.31 -6.57 30.73
N ASN A 219 -4.95 -5.88 31.63
CA ASN A 219 -5.58 -6.47 32.81
C ASN A 219 -7.11 -6.57 32.61
N LYS A 220 -7.86 -6.92 33.64
CA LYS A 220 -9.33 -7.09 33.58
C LYS A 220 -10.08 -5.85 33.11
N THR A 221 -9.56 -4.66 33.38
CA THR A 221 -10.26 -3.39 33.11
C THR A 221 -9.55 -2.53 32.06
N THR A 222 -8.31 -2.82 31.74
CA THR A 222 -7.52 -1.97 30.85
C THR A 222 -6.80 -2.83 29.84
N SER A 223 -6.82 -2.43 28.58
CA SER A 223 -5.97 -3.00 27.53
C SER A 223 -5.19 -1.90 26.82
N TYR A 224 -4.00 -2.23 26.37
CA TYR A 224 -3.10 -1.32 25.70
C TYR A 224 -2.35 -2.00 24.56
N ASN A 225 -1.99 -1.19 23.58
CA ASN A 225 -1.06 -1.54 22.53
C ASN A 225 -0.16 -0.34 22.25
N ALA A 226 1.05 -0.62 21.84
CA ALA A 226 1.95 0.37 21.27
C ALA A 226 2.80 -0.32 20.20
N ASP A 227 3.01 0.33 19.08
CA ASP A 227 3.88 -0.16 18.03
C ASP A 227 4.72 0.95 17.44
N PHE A 228 5.87 0.56 16.94
CA PHE A 228 6.79 1.42 16.21
C PHE A 228 7.24 0.70 14.96
N THR A 229 7.04 1.34 13.80
CA THR A 229 7.49 0.84 12.52
C THR A 229 8.50 1.81 11.90
N TYR A 230 9.63 1.28 11.45
CA TYR A 230 10.57 1.97 10.59
C TYR A 230 10.71 1.23 9.28
N ARG A 231 10.52 1.93 8.17
CA ARG A 231 10.64 1.39 6.82
C ARG A 231 11.46 2.33 5.96
N ASN A 232 12.48 1.78 5.33
CA ASN A 232 13.25 2.45 4.29
C ASN A 232 13.12 1.65 3.00
N GLN A 233 12.65 2.30 1.96
CA GLN A 233 12.41 1.69 0.66
C GLN A 233 13.09 2.52 -0.43
N GLN A 234 13.99 1.90 -1.17
CA GLN A 234 14.52 2.46 -2.40
C GLN A 234 13.60 2.13 -3.57
N GLY A 235 13.47 3.07 -4.51
CA GLY A 235 12.84 2.80 -5.80
C GLY A 235 13.83 2.27 -6.83
N VAL A 236 13.30 1.64 -7.88
CA VAL A 236 14.11 1.09 -8.99
C VAL A 236 14.72 2.17 -9.87
N PHE A 237 14.20 3.39 -9.85
CA PHE A 237 14.87 4.55 -10.42
C PHE A 237 15.88 5.12 -9.42
N LEU A 238 17.02 5.57 -9.92
CA LEU A 238 18.04 6.21 -9.10
C LEU A 238 17.43 7.39 -8.31
N LYS A 239 17.90 7.60 -7.07
CA LYS A 239 17.48 8.67 -6.14
C LYS A 239 16.03 8.62 -5.64
N THR A 240 15.16 7.79 -6.20
CA THR A 240 13.82 7.64 -5.64
C THR A 240 13.87 6.80 -4.36
N TYR A 241 13.22 7.25 -3.31
CA TYR A 241 13.13 6.56 -2.02
C TYR A 241 11.91 6.99 -1.22
N SER A 242 11.54 6.14 -0.28
CA SER A 242 10.53 6.42 0.74
C SER A 242 11.09 5.98 2.09
N ASP A 243 11.18 6.91 3.03
CA ASP A 243 11.65 6.69 4.40
C ASP A 243 10.52 7.04 5.36
N GLU A 244 10.08 6.08 6.15
CA GLU A 244 8.88 6.20 6.94
C GLU A 244 9.10 5.70 8.36
N MET A 245 8.70 6.53 9.32
CA MET A 245 8.60 6.18 10.74
C MET A 245 7.16 6.34 11.18
N ARG A 246 6.61 5.32 11.82
CA ARG A 246 5.29 5.35 12.43
C ARG A 246 5.36 4.96 13.90
N PHE A 247 4.55 5.63 14.67
CA PHE A 247 4.27 5.28 16.05
C PHE A 247 2.77 5.26 16.24
N ASN A 248 2.27 4.19 16.82
CA ASN A 248 0.87 4.05 17.17
C ASN A 248 0.77 3.59 18.62
N ALA A 249 -0.17 4.14 19.39
CA ALA A 249 -0.46 3.66 20.74
C ALA A 249 -1.94 3.79 21.04
N GLY A 250 -2.49 2.74 21.64
CA GLY A 250 -3.89 2.66 22.01
C GLY A 250 -4.04 2.25 23.49
N LEU A 251 -5.01 2.86 24.15
CA LEU A 251 -5.43 2.53 25.50
C LEU A 251 -6.95 2.40 25.53
N SER A 252 -7.45 1.32 26.05
CA SER A 252 -8.88 1.15 26.35
C SER A 252 -9.06 0.85 27.83
N HIS A 253 -9.92 1.59 28.50
CA HIS A 253 -10.26 1.40 29.91
C HIS A 253 -11.76 1.21 30.09
N TYR A 254 -12.13 0.19 30.82
CA TYR A 254 -13.51 -0.21 31.05
C TYR A 254 -13.87 0.06 32.53
N MET A 255 -15.00 0.73 32.74
CA MET A 255 -15.51 1.16 34.03
C MET A 255 -16.95 0.73 34.19
N LEU A 256 -17.43 0.79 35.45
CA LEU A 256 -18.82 0.52 35.82
C LEU A 256 -19.32 -0.85 35.30
N ASN A 257 -18.54 -1.92 35.54
CA ASN A 257 -18.85 -3.28 35.05
C ASN A 257 -19.05 -3.33 33.51
N ASP A 258 -18.12 -2.73 32.78
CA ASP A 258 -18.10 -2.67 31.31
C ASP A 258 -19.21 -1.82 30.66
N ILE A 259 -19.97 -1.03 31.43
CA ILE A 259 -20.98 -0.12 30.90
C ILE A 259 -20.32 1.06 30.16
N VAL A 260 -19.18 1.55 30.67
CA VAL A 260 -18.45 2.65 30.09
C VAL A 260 -17.10 2.17 29.61
N LYS A 261 -16.80 2.42 28.33
CA LYS A 261 -15.49 2.19 27.72
C LYS A 261 -14.89 3.54 27.31
N LEU A 262 -13.74 3.87 27.88
CA LEU A 262 -12.92 4.98 27.41
C LEU A 262 -11.84 4.43 26.50
N GLN A 263 -11.72 4.98 25.31
CA GLN A 263 -10.70 4.60 24.34
C GLN A 263 -9.94 5.83 23.89
N PHE A 264 -8.62 5.72 23.90
CA PHE A 264 -7.72 6.75 23.41
C PHE A 264 -6.71 6.12 22.46
N ASN A 265 -6.53 6.71 21.28
CA ASN A 265 -5.52 6.31 20.30
C ASN A 265 -4.73 7.53 19.85
N ILE A 266 -3.43 7.35 19.71
CA ILE A 266 -2.52 8.31 19.12
C ILE A 266 -1.72 7.62 18.03
N MET A 267 -1.62 8.26 16.89
CA MET A 267 -0.80 7.81 15.77
C MET A 267 0.05 9.00 15.29
N LYS A 268 1.33 8.76 15.08
CA LYS A 268 2.25 9.69 14.45
C LYS A 268 2.95 9.02 13.28
N LYS A 269 2.94 9.67 12.10
CA LYS A 269 3.63 9.25 10.90
C LYS A 269 4.57 10.37 10.46
N ASN A 270 5.83 10.08 10.32
CA ASN A 270 6.82 10.91 9.65
C ASN A 270 7.23 10.19 8.36
N HIS A 271 7.06 10.86 7.24
CA HIS A 271 7.36 10.30 5.94
C HIS A 271 8.22 11.28 5.15
N LYS A 272 9.33 10.78 4.62
CA LYS A 272 10.19 11.48 3.69
C LYS A 272 10.28 10.67 2.41
N ASN A 273 10.13 11.33 1.30
CA ASN A 273 10.34 10.70 0.01
C ASN A 273 11.28 11.55 -0.85
N GLY A 274 12.12 10.90 -1.60
CA GLY A 274 13.01 11.49 -2.58
C GLY A 274 12.21 12.10 -3.73
N PRO A 275 12.89 12.66 -4.73
CA PRO A 275 12.21 13.43 -5.74
C PRO A 275 11.04 12.65 -6.26
N VAL A 276 9.87 13.10 -5.88
CA VAL A 276 8.61 12.62 -6.44
C VAL A 276 8.64 13.06 -7.88
N ASP A 277 8.94 12.13 -8.70
CA ASP A 277 8.74 12.35 -10.09
C ASP A 277 7.21 12.31 -10.35
N ALA A 278 6.55 13.48 -10.18
CA ALA A 278 5.45 13.79 -11.10
C ALA A 278 5.89 13.53 -12.53
N ALA A 279 7.09 13.30 -12.69
CA ALA A 279 8.04 13.05 -13.63
C ALA A 279 8.70 11.65 -13.63
N GLY A 280 8.37 10.62 -12.83
CA GLY A 280 8.86 9.23 -13.00
C GLY A 280 8.46 8.69 -14.36
N THR A 281 7.34 9.18 -14.85
CA THR A 281 6.97 9.05 -16.24
C THR A 281 7.89 9.85 -17.16
N GLN A 282 8.47 10.97 -16.74
CA GLN A 282 9.36 11.75 -17.60
C GLN A 282 10.76 11.16 -17.66
N ILE A 283 11.35 10.73 -16.56
CA ILE A 283 12.66 10.07 -16.55
C ILE A 283 12.61 8.81 -17.41
N TYR A 284 11.60 7.95 -17.19
CA TYR A 284 11.42 6.74 -18.00
C TYR A 284 11.17 7.08 -19.47
N ARG A 285 10.28 8.04 -19.74
CA ARG A 285 10.00 8.51 -21.08
C ARG A 285 11.25 9.07 -21.76
N GLN A 286 12.01 9.91 -21.07
CA GLN A 286 13.26 10.46 -21.61
C GLN A 286 14.28 9.36 -21.89
N ALA A 287 14.45 8.40 -21.00
CA ALA A 287 15.35 7.27 -21.19
C ALA A 287 14.98 6.45 -22.45
N ILE A 288 13.67 6.24 -22.70
CA ILE A 288 13.19 5.51 -23.88
C ILE A 288 13.37 6.34 -25.19
N MET A 289 13.19 7.66 -25.11
CA MET A 289 13.20 8.52 -26.29
C MET A 289 14.61 8.93 -26.72
N ARG A 290 15.62 8.79 -25.86
CA ARG A 290 16.99 9.23 -26.14
C ARG A 290 17.64 8.39 -27.23
N ASN A 291 18.41 9.07 -28.09
CA ASN A 291 19.27 8.42 -29.05
C ASN A 291 20.39 7.67 -28.30
N PRO A 292 20.53 6.35 -28.45
CA PRO A 292 21.55 5.56 -27.75
C PRO A 292 22.97 5.94 -28.15
N THR A 293 23.16 6.63 -29.29
CA THR A 293 24.49 7.10 -29.69
C THR A 293 24.91 8.43 -29.07
N GLU A 294 24.06 9.05 -28.25
CA GLU A 294 24.40 10.27 -27.51
C GLU A 294 25.12 9.94 -26.18
N PRO A 295 26.09 10.77 -25.74
CA PRO A 295 26.75 10.60 -24.44
C PRO A 295 25.88 11.13 -23.31
N ILE A 296 26.15 10.66 -22.07
CA ILE A 296 25.54 11.23 -20.85
C ILE A 296 26.14 12.60 -20.54
N TYR A 297 27.46 12.75 -20.72
CA TYR A 297 28.21 13.94 -20.38
C TYR A 297 28.99 14.48 -21.59
N ASN A 298 29.13 15.79 -21.59
CA ASN A 298 30.07 16.48 -22.47
C ASN A 298 31.53 16.24 -21.99
N SER A 299 32.50 16.60 -22.81
CA SER A 299 33.93 16.47 -22.48
C SER A 299 34.37 17.32 -21.28
N ASP A 300 33.61 18.36 -20.96
CA ASP A 300 33.82 19.24 -19.79
C ASP A 300 33.13 18.75 -18.50
N GLY A 301 32.44 17.59 -18.56
CA GLY A 301 31.72 16.99 -17.44
C GLY A 301 30.31 17.53 -17.21
N THR A 302 29.83 18.46 -18.01
CA THR A 302 28.44 18.91 -17.99
C THR A 302 27.52 17.88 -18.67
N TYR A 303 26.20 17.91 -18.36
CA TYR A 303 25.27 17.01 -19.02
C TYR A 303 25.12 17.34 -20.49
N TYR A 304 25.13 16.32 -21.32
CA TYR A 304 24.85 16.48 -22.74
C TYR A 304 23.36 16.72 -22.97
N GLU A 305 23.02 17.85 -23.59
CA GLU A 305 21.66 18.18 -23.99
C GLU A 305 21.57 18.47 -25.49
N ASN A 306 20.53 17.93 -26.11
CA ASN A 306 20.24 18.21 -27.52
C ASN A 306 19.14 19.27 -27.60
N MET A 307 19.55 20.54 -27.63
CA MET A 307 18.67 21.70 -27.62
C MET A 307 17.86 21.89 -28.93
N SER A 308 18.11 21.07 -29.94
CA SER A 308 17.36 21.15 -31.22
C SER A 308 16.00 20.44 -31.16
N ILE A 309 15.74 19.66 -30.12
CA ILE A 309 14.51 18.90 -29.92
C ILE A 309 13.82 19.40 -28.65
N ASN A 310 12.59 19.89 -28.77
CA ASN A 310 11.81 20.34 -27.63
C ASN A 310 11.42 19.15 -26.72
N TYR A 311 11.48 19.36 -25.42
CA TYR A 311 11.14 18.35 -24.40
C TYR A 311 12.00 17.07 -24.49
N TYR A 312 13.24 17.19 -24.94
CA TYR A 312 14.21 16.12 -25.06
C TYR A 312 15.35 16.36 -24.08
N MET A 313 15.16 15.90 -22.86
CA MET A 313 16.04 16.19 -21.73
C MET A 313 16.92 14.99 -21.39
N ASN A 314 18.12 15.25 -20.88
CA ASN A 314 18.97 14.21 -20.33
C ASN A 314 18.35 13.62 -19.06
N PRO A 315 17.97 12.34 -19.02
CA PRO A 315 17.29 11.76 -17.87
C PRO A 315 18.17 11.73 -16.61
N ILE A 316 19.50 11.70 -16.77
CA ILE A 316 20.44 11.78 -15.62
C ILE A 316 20.51 13.21 -15.09
N ALA A 317 20.46 14.22 -15.96
CA ALA A 317 20.35 15.61 -15.54
C ALA A 317 19.06 15.84 -14.75
N LEU A 318 17.92 15.35 -15.26
CA LEU A 318 16.64 15.40 -14.56
C LEU A 318 16.70 14.80 -13.15
N LEU A 319 17.31 13.63 -13.00
CA LEU A 319 17.51 12.98 -11.70
C LEU A 319 18.36 13.83 -10.74
N ASN A 320 19.28 14.63 -11.24
CA ASN A 320 20.19 15.44 -10.44
C ASN A 320 19.64 16.83 -10.14
N GLU A 321 18.86 17.39 -11.02
CA GLU A 321 18.25 18.73 -10.89
C GLU A 321 16.99 18.69 -10.02
N HIS A 322 16.20 17.60 -10.09
CA HIS A 322 15.01 17.41 -9.26
C HIS A 322 15.39 16.79 -7.90
N THR A 323 16.05 17.57 -7.06
CA THR A 323 16.51 17.13 -5.73
C THR A 323 15.51 17.43 -4.61
N GLY A 324 14.28 17.76 -4.93
CA GLY A 324 13.24 18.07 -3.94
C GLY A 324 12.95 16.89 -3.03
N GLU A 325 13.11 17.08 -1.72
CA GLU A 325 12.67 16.13 -0.70
C GLU A 325 11.29 16.56 -0.20
N TYR A 326 10.32 15.65 -0.22
CA TYR A 326 9.02 15.87 0.39
C TYR A 326 9.01 15.29 1.79
N LYS A 327 8.59 16.12 2.76
CA LYS A 327 8.40 15.70 4.14
C LYS A 327 6.94 15.85 4.51
N THR A 328 6.35 14.77 4.99
CA THR A 328 4.98 14.79 5.51
C THR A 328 5.01 14.35 6.96
N GLU A 329 4.43 15.13 7.84
CA GLU A 329 4.21 14.77 9.23
C GLU A 329 2.71 14.74 9.49
N GLN A 330 2.22 13.61 9.97
CA GLN A 330 0.81 13.43 10.33
C GLN A 330 0.73 13.01 11.79
N THR A 331 -0.12 13.68 12.54
CA THR A 331 -0.47 13.27 13.91
C THR A 331 -1.98 13.15 13.99
N ARG A 332 -2.45 12.02 14.50
CA ARG A 332 -3.86 11.76 14.71
C ARG A 332 -4.08 11.32 16.15
N MET A 333 -5.03 11.95 16.80
CA MET A 333 -5.47 11.59 18.15
C MET A 333 -6.98 11.37 18.11
N THR A 334 -7.42 10.27 18.70
CA THR A 334 -8.85 9.96 18.81
C THR A 334 -9.19 9.56 20.22
N GLY A 335 -10.32 10.04 20.71
CA GLY A 335 -10.89 9.66 21.99
C GLY A 335 -12.36 9.30 21.81
N ASN A 336 -12.78 8.16 22.35
CA ASN A 336 -14.15 7.68 22.30
C ASN A 336 -14.62 7.29 23.71
N ILE A 337 -15.90 7.53 23.97
CA ILE A 337 -16.57 7.12 25.21
C ILE A 337 -17.72 6.20 24.85
#